data_56744bf6c0debe43158916c633e7df5a
#
_entry.id   56744bf6c0debe43158916c633e7df5a
#
_cell.length_a   1.000
_cell.length_b   1.000
_cell.length_c   1.000
_cell.angle_alpha   90.00
_cell.angle_beta   90.00
_cell.angle_gamma   90.00
#
_symmetry.space_group_name_H-M   'P 1'
#
loop_
_entity.id
_entity.type
_entity.pdbx_description
1 polymer ?
#
loop_
_entity_poly.entity_id
_entity_poly.type
_entity_poly.pdbx_seq_one_letter_code
_entity_poly.pdbx_strand_id
1 'polypeptide(L)'
;MIKKCLQLGFVLIGCSSLFAQTEKPSEIFWKNLKKHCGKAYEGKLPEHITRDDFAGKKLTMHVKSCSTNEIKIPFNVGDNYSRTWILTKKDGIITLKHDHRHENGTSETITFYGGTNTNYGFKDFQMFPADQETATLIDYASTNIWWITLDDKTFSYNLQKAGSKTPFHVYFDLTKEIETPPAPWGWGTPR
;
A
#
# COMPACT_ATOMS: atom_id res chain seq x y z
N MET A 1 -37.88 42.67 60.34
CA MET A 1 -36.47 42.38 59.97
C MET A 1 -36.45 41.22 59.04
N ILE A 2 -36.28 41.46 57.72
CA ILE A 2 -36.31 40.44 56.66
C ILE A 2 -34.85 40.18 56.30
N LYS A 3 -34.35 38.96 56.58
CA LYS A 3 -32.99 38.49 56.15
C LYS A 3 -33.07 38.07 54.74
N LYS A 4 -32.36 38.77 53.79
CA LYS A 4 -32.11 38.33 52.41
C LYS A 4 -30.99 37.29 52.41
N CYS A 5 -31.31 36.07 52.09
CA CYS A 5 -30.29 35.03 51.69
C CYS A 5 -29.78 35.30 50.27
N LEU A 6 -28.51 35.61 50.17
CA LEU A 6 -27.79 35.73 48.90
C LEU A 6 -27.31 34.32 48.47
N GLN A 7 -27.93 33.73 47.47
CA GLN A 7 -27.44 32.47 46.85
C GLN A 7 -26.34 32.79 45.85
N LEU A 8 -25.11 32.37 46.18
CA LEU A 8 -23.97 32.43 45.27
C LEU A 8 -24.03 31.23 44.36
N GLY A 9 -24.40 31.45 43.09
CA GLY A 9 -24.35 30.41 42.05
C GLY A 9 -22.90 30.16 41.63
N PHE A 10 -22.41 28.96 41.90
CA PHE A 10 -21.11 28.50 41.43
C PHE A 10 -21.26 28.01 39.97
N VAL A 11 -20.77 28.78 38.99
CA VAL A 11 -20.69 28.35 37.59
C VAL A 11 -19.43 27.52 37.43
N LEU A 12 -19.57 26.18 37.33
CA LEU A 12 -18.51 25.27 36.95
C LEU A 12 -18.28 25.39 35.46
N ILE A 13 -17.25 26.13 35.04
CA ILE A 13 -16.76 26.14 33.67
C ILE A 13 -16.00 24.83 33.46
N GLY A 14 -16.65 23.84 32.87
CA GLY A 14 -16.04 22.59 32.45
C GLY A 14 -15.07 22.85 31.30
N CYS A 15 -13.76 22.84 31.60
CA CYS A 15 -12.71 22.90 30.59
C CYS A 15 -12.63 21.53 29.87
N SER A 16 -13.37 21.35 28.76
CA SER A 16 -13.28 20.19 27.91
C SER A 16 -11.92 20.24 27.16
N SER A 17 -10.92 19.52 27.65
CA SER A 17 -9.66 19.32 26.97
C SER A 17 -9.94 18.56 25.69
N LEU A 18 -10.02 19.23 24.56
CA LEU A 18 -9.97 18.62 23.23
C LEU A 18 -8.57 18.02 23.04
N PHE A 19 -8.40 16.75 23.40
CA PHE A 19 -7.24 16.00 22.95
C PHE A 19 -7.34 15.86 21.43
N ALA A 20 -6.56 16.64 20.72
CA ALA A 20 -6.36 16.43 19.28
C ALA A 20 -5.79 15.03 19.11
N GLN A 21 -6.60 14.10 18.65
CA GLN A 21 -6.15 12.73 18.34
C GLN A 21 -5.14 12.84 17.21
N THR A 22 -3.87 12.50 17.48
CA THR A 22 -2.82 12.49 16.46
C THR A 22 -3.22 11.54 15.34
N GLU A 23 -3.12 11.99 14.09
CA GLU A 23 -3.46 11.19 12.94
C GLU A 23 -2.58 9.92 12.89
N LYS A 24 -3.20 8.76 12.67
CA LYS A 24 -2.50 7.48 12.57
C LYS A 24 -1.45 7.53 11.45
N PRO A 25 -0.23 7.00 11.66
CA PRO A 25 0.81 6.99 10.63
C PRO A 25 0.35 6.35 9.30
N SER A 26 -0.43 5.29 9.36
CA SER A 26 -1.01 4.64 8.17
C SER A 26 -1.97 5.55 7.38
N GLU A 27 -2.69 6.47 8.06
CA GLU A 27 -3.53 7.46 7.38
C GLU A 27 -2.69 8.49 6.64
N ILE A 28 -1.57 8.91 7.22
CA ILE A 28 -0.61 9.81 6.57
C ILE A 28 0.01 9.12 5.36
N PHE A 29 0.46 7.85 5.52
CA PHE A 29 0.96 7.03 4.41
C PHE A 29 -0.07 6.95 3.27
N TRP A 30 -1.32 6.63 3.60
CA TRP A 30 -2.42 6.51 2.64
C TRP A 30 -2.66 7.81 1.87
N LYS A 31 -2.71 8.94 2.58
CA LYS A 31 -2.85 10.27 1.97
C LYS A 31 -1.69 10.60 1.05
N ASN A 32 -0.45 10.28 1.45
CA ASN A 32 0.73 10.51 0.62
C ASN A 32 0.69 9.66 -0.65
N LEU A 33 0.35 8.37 -0.55
CA LEU A 33 0.22 7.50 -1.72
C LEU A 33 -0.87 8.01 -2.69
N LYS A 34 -1.98 8.51 -2.18
CA LYS A 34 -3.06 9.08 -2.99
C LYS A 34 -2.66 10.32 -3.80
N LYS A 35 -1.63 11.07 -3.41
CA LYS A 35 -1.10 12.21 -4.20
C LYS A 35 -0.57 11.78 -5.57
N HIS A 36 -0.24 10.50 -5.72
CA HIS A 36 0.27 9.90 -6.94
C HIS A 36 -0.82 9.24 -7.78
N CYS A 37 -2.08 9.38 -7.40
CA CYS A 37 -3.20 8.77 -8.14
C CYS A 37 -3.27 9.28 -9.58
N GLY A 38 -3.38 8.36 -10.54
CA GLY A 38 -3.36 8.63 -11.98
C GLY A 38 -1.95 8.67 -12.57
N LYS A 39 -0.89 8.67 -11.76
CA LYS A 39 0.49 8.81 -12.20
C LYS A 39 1.20 7.48 -12.35
N ALA A 40 2.11 7.40 -13.33
CA ALA A 40 2.92 6.23 -13.59
C ALA A 40 4.41 6.56 -13.49
N TYR A 41 5.23 5.56 -13.11
CA TYR A 41 6.66 5.73 -12.86
C TYR A 41 7.44 4.52 -13.36
N GLU A 42 8.67 4.76 -13.84
CA GLU A 42 9.59 3.70 -14.21
C GLU A 42 10.33 3.15 -12.99
N GLY A 43 10.39 1.82 -12.88
CA GLY A 43 11.04 1.11 -11.81
C GLY A 43 12.48 0.73 -12.12
N LYS A 44 13.30 0.66 -11.08
CA LYS A 44 14.68 0.20 -11.15
C LYS A 44 14.95 -0.89 -10.13
N LEU A 45 15.69 -1.90 -10.54
CA LEU A 45 16.26 -2.90 -9.65
C LEU A 45 17.67 -2.50 -9.25
N PRO A 46 18.14 -2.81 -8.03
CA PRO A 46 19.55 -2.78 -7.74
C PRO A 46 20.35 -3.74 -8.62
N GLU A 47 21.59 -3.42 -8.93
CA GLU A 47 22.46 -4.19 -9.80
C GLU A 47 22.64 -5.66 -9.36
N HIS A 48 22.58 -5.93 -8.05
CA HIS A 48 22.71 -7.28 -7.52
C HIS A 48 21.45 -8.15 -7.66
N ILE A 49 20.31 -7.57 -8.08
CA ILE A 49 19.08 -8.31 -8.34
C ILE A 49 19.11 -8.81 -9.79
N THR A 50 19.46 -10.06 -9.96
CA THR A 50 19.62 -10.73 -11.29
C THR A 50 18.48 -11.71 -11.57
N ARG A 51 17.30 -11.55 -10.95
CA ARG A 51 16.16 -12.45 -11.21
C ARG A 51 15.73 -12.34 -12.66
N ASP A 52 15.78 -13.46 -13.38
CA ASP A 52 15.45 -13.55 -14.81
C ASP A 52 14.07 -13.01 -15.17
N ASP A 53 13.12 -13.11 -14.24
CA ASP A 53 11.75 -12.59 -14.42
C ASP A 53 11.70 -11.08 -14.61
N PHE A 54 12.64 -10.33 -14.04
CA PHE A 54 12.64 -8.86 -13.98
C PHE A 54 13.86 -8.21 -14.59
N ALA A 55 15.02 -8.88 -14.55
CA ALA A 55 16.28 -8.33 -15.01
C ALA A 55 16.24 -7.97 -16.49
N GLY A 56 16.74 -6.78 -16.84
CA GLY A 56 16.79 -6.30 -18.24
C GLY A 56 15.44 -5.91 -18.84
N LYS A 57 14.33 -6.03 -18.09
CA LYS A 57 13.01 -5.61 -18.56
C LYS A 57 12.66 -4.22 -18.05
N LYS A 58 11.89 -3.47 -18.83
CA LYS A 58 11.31 -2.21 -18.37
C LYS A 58 10.27 -2.51 -17.28
N LEU A 59 10.46 -1.93 -16.10
CA LEU A 59 9.51 -2.05 -15.00
C LEU A 59 8.72 -0.76 -14.90
N THR A 60 7.40 -0.86 -14.74
CA THR A 60 6.57 0.33 -14.52
C THR A 60 5.53 0.07 -13.45
N MET A 61 5.23 1.06 -12.63
CA MET A 61 4.05 1.08 -11.78
C MET A 61 3.11 2.21 -12.19
N HIS A 62 1.82 2.02 -12.01
CA HIS A 62 0.79 3.03 -12.21
C HIS A 62 -0.14 3.07 -11.01
N VAL A 63 -0.17 4.16 -10.25
CA VAL A 63 -1.17 4.34 -9.17
C VAL A 63 -2.52 4.61 -9.82
N LYS A 64 -3.15 3.55 -10.37
CA LYS A 64 -4.23 3.64 -11.37
C LYS A 64 -5.56 4.10 -10.79
N SER A 65 -5.94 3.59 -9.63
CA SER A 65 -7.22 3.94 -9.01
C SER A 65 -7.08 4.10 -7.49
N CYS A 66 -7.78 5.10 -6.94
CA CYS A 66 -7.70 5.46 -5.54
C CYS A 66 -9.08 5.85 -5.02
N SER A 67 -9.66 4.99 -4.23
CA SER A 67 -10.86 5.32 -3.45
C SER A 67 -10.52 5.76 -2.02
N THR A 68 -11.50 5.86 -1.17
CA THR A 68 -11.29 6.11 0.27
C THR A 68 -10.53 4.96 0.93
N ASN A 69 -10.84 3.72 0.55
CA ASN A 69 -10.39 2.52 1.24
C ASN A 69 -9.67 1.52 0.32
N GLU A 70 -9.43 1.86 -0.94
CA GLU A 70 -8.73 0.98 -1.88
C GLU A 70 -7.82 1.79 -2.81
N ILE A 71 -6.59 1.32 -3.00
CA ILE A 71 -5.64 1.82 -4.01
C ILE A 71 -5.15 0.62 -4.81
N LYS A 72 -5.21 0.73 -6.14
CA LYS A 72 -4.76 -0.31 -7.06
C LYS A 72 -3.59 0.19 -7.88
N ILE A 73 -2.50 -0.56 -7.85
CA ILE A 73 -1.24 -0.21 -8.50
C ILE A 73 -0.81 -1.35 -9.43
N PRO A 74 -1.18 -1.31 -10.72
CA PRO A 74 -0.59 -2.17 -11.73
C PRO A 74 0.93 -2.08 -11.71
N PHE A 75 1.60 -3.25 -11.76
CA PHE A 75 3.04 -3.39 -11.87
C PHE A 75 3.36 -4.23 -13.11
N ASN A 76 3.94 -3.60 -14.12
CA ASN A 76 4.22 -4.22 -15.40
C ASN A 76 5.70 -4.58 -15.51
N VAL A 77 5.97 -5.68 -16.18
CA VAL A 77 7.31 -6.22 -16.41
C VAL A 77 7.49 -6.45 -17.93
N GLY A 78 8.07 -5.49 -18.63
CA GLY A 78 8.03 -5.45 -20.10
C GLY A 78 6.58 -5.42 -20.58
N ASP A 79 6.21 -6.34 -21.45
CA ASP A 79 4.86 -6.47 -22.01
C ASP A 79 3.94 -7.39 -21.17
N ASN A 80 4.37 -7.79 -19.99
CA ASN A 80 3.56 -8.56 -19.05
C ASN A 80 2.78 -7.63 -18.12
N TYR A 81 1.47 -7.54 -18.32
CA TYR A 81 0.53 -6.69 -17.56
C TYR A 81 -0.31 -7.52 -16.58
N SER A 82 0.20 -8.67 -16.12
CA SER A 82 -0.54 -9.60 -15.26
C SER A 82 -0.73 -9.13 -13.82
N ARG A 83 0.12 -8.22 -13.30
CA ARG A 83 0.26 -7.97 -11.86
C ARG A 83 -0.39 -6.66 -11.43
N THR A 84 -1.13 -6.70 -10.32
CA THR A 84 -1.63 -5.49 -9.66
C THR A 84 -1.47 -5.63 -8.14
N TRP A 85 -0.83 -4.66 -7.51
CA TRP A 85 -0.86 -4.51 -6.07
C TRP A 85 -2.18 -3.83 -5.68
N ILE A 86 -2.94 -4.49 -4.80
CA ILE A 86 -4.20 -3.97 -4.26
C ILE A 86 -3.97 -3.69 -2.78
N LEU A 87 -4.01 -2.42 -2.41
CA LEU A 87 -4.03 -2.01 -1.03
C LEU A 87 -5.45 -1.70 -0.62
N THR A 88 -5.91 -2.29 0.48
CA THR A 88 -7.19 -1.95 1.13
C THR A 88 -6.93 -1.45 2.53
N LYS A 89 -7.76 -0.50 3.01
CA LYS A 89 -7.61 0.09 4.33
C LYS A 89 -8.91 0.00 5.11
N LYS A 90 -8.83 -0.50 6.35
CA LYS A 90 -9.94 -0.53 7.30
C LYS A 90 -9.42 -0.15 8.69
N ASP A 91 -10.02 0.87 9.32
CA ASP A 91 -9.69 1.34 10.68
C ASP A 91 -8.21 1.71 10.89
N GLY A 92 -7.53 2.12 9.80
CA GLY A 92 -6.10 2.45 9.78
C GLY A 92 -5.19 1.24 9.63
N ILE A 93 -5.74 0.05 9.47
CA ILE A 93 -5.00 -1.17 9.13
C ILE A 93 -5.03 -1.34 7.62
N ILE A 94 -3.86 -1.58 7.01
CA ILE A 94 -3.70 -1.74 5.55
C ILE A 94 -3.41 -3.20 5.23
N THR A 95 -4.08 -3.73 4.23
CA THR A 95 -3.82 -5.05 3.64
C THR A 95 -3.27 -4.86 2.24
N LEU A 96 -2.21 -5.58 1.90
CA LEU A 96 -1.66 -5.71 0.56
C LEU A 96 -2.01 -7.09 0.00
N LYS A 97 -2.65 -7.12 -1.16
CA LYS A 97 -2.88 -8.34 -1.94
C LYS A 97 -2.32 -8.17 -3.36
N HIS A 98 -1.90 -9.29 -3.95
CA HIS A 98 -1.38 -9.37 -5.31
C HIS A 98 -2.42 -10.01 -6.22
N ASP A 99 -3.03 -9.23 -7.12
CA ASP A 99 -3.90 -9.76 -8.17
C ASP A 99 -3.03 -10.15 -9.37
N HIS A 100 -3.14 -11.41 -9.78
CA HIS A 100 -2.49 -11.95 -10.96
C HIS A 100 -3.51 -12.45 -11.95
N ARG A 101 -3.33 -12.09 -13.23
CA ARG A 101 -4.27 -12.44 -14.28
C ARG A 101 -3.56 -12.98 -15.51
N HIS A 102 -4.23 -13.89 -16.20
CA HIS A 102 -3.88 -14.31 -17.56
C HIS A 102 -4.17 -13.17 -18.55
N GLU A 103 -3.58 -13.24 -19.74
CA GLU A 103 -3.75 -12.23 -20.79
C GLU A 103 -5.22 -12.04 -21.21
N ASN A 104 -6.02 -13.09 -21.14
CA ASN A 104 -7.47 -13.05 -21.40
C ASN A 104 -8.28 -12.41 -20.27
N GLY A 105 -7.64 -11.96 -19.20
CA GLY A 105 -8.24 -11.29 -18.06
C GLY A 105 -8.79 -12.20 -16.96
N THR A 106 -8.74 -13.52 -17.12
CA THR A 106 -9.12 -14.45 -16.06
C THR A 106 -8.06 -14.47 -14.96
N SER A 107 -8.47 -14.74 -13.71
CA SER A 107 -7.54 -14.86 -12.57
C SER A 107 -6.62 -16.06 -12.73
N GLU A 108 -5.35 -15.90 -12.40
CA GLU A 108 -4.42 -17.02 -12.23
C GLU A 108 -4.79 -17.84 -10.98
N THR A 109 -4.32 -19.10 -10.95
CA THR A 109 -4.53 -19.98 -9.77
C THR A 109 -3.86 -19.40 -8.52
N ILE A 110 -2.68 -18.82 -8.67
CA ILE A 110 -1.95 -18.14 -7.60
C ILE A 110 -2.19 -16.63 -7.72
N THR A 111 -3.21 -16.16 -7.04
CA THR A 111 -3.63 -14.75 -7.03
C THR A 111 -4.23 -14.38 -5.67
N PHE A 112 -4.37 -13.09 -5.37
CA PHE A 112 -4.87 -12.54 -4.11
C PHE A 112 -4.10 -13.00 -2.85
N TYR A 113 -2.83 -13.33 -3.01
CA TYR A 113 -1.92 -13.57 -1.88
C TYR A 113 -1.31 -12.26 -1.37
N GLY A 114 -0.86 -12.24 -0.12
CA GLY A 114 -0.29 -11.05 0.49
C GLY A 114 -0.32 -11.09 2.00
N GLY A 115 -0.57 -9.95 2.63
CA GLY A 115 -0.62 -9.85 4.08
C GLY A 115 -1.19 -8.53 4.56
N THR A 116 -1.39 -8.47 5.87
CA THR A 116 -1.96 -7.30 6.55
C THR A 116 -0.97 -6.76 7.56
N ASN A 117 -0.83 -5.43 7.66
CA ASN A 117 0.01 -4.86 8.68
C ASN A 117 -0.54 -5.16 10.09
N THR A 118 0.35 -5.37 11.04
CA THR A 118 -0.01 -5.76 12.43
C THR A 118 -0.30 -4.56 13.33
N ASN A 119 0.01 -3.35 12.87
CA ASN A 119 -0.19 -2.07 13.55
C ASN A 119 -0.22 -0.94 12.51
N TYR A 120 -0.28 0.32 12.95
CA TYR A 120 -0.36 1.48 12.05
C TYR A 120 0.94 1.81 11.29
N GLY A 121 2.04 1.06 11.50
CA GLY A 121 3.33 1.27 10.84
C GLY A 121 3.90 2.67 11.06
N PHE A 122 4.60 3.17 10.05
CA PHE A 122 5.11 4.54 9.98
C PHE A 122 4.45 5.29 8.81
N LYS A 123 4.54 6.61 8.83
CA LYS A 123 3.98 7.49 7.76
C LYS A 123 4.62 7.28 6.39
N ASP A 124 5.79 6.66 6.36
CA ASP A 124 6.63 6.39 5.18
C ASP A 124 7.02 4.92 5.02
N PHE A 125 6.50 4.04 5.89
CA PHE A 125 6.80 2.60 5.86
C PHE A 125 5.61 1.77 6.34
N GLN A 126 5.18 0.80 5.51
CA GLN A 126 4.14 -0.16 5.86
C GLN A 126 4.63 -1.59 5.57
N MET A 127 4.42 -2.51 6.52
CA MET A 127 4.88 -3.90 6.45
C MET A 127 3.68 -4.85 6.46
N PHE A 128 3.75 -5.89 5.63
CA PHE A 128 2.67 -6.84 5.38
C PHE A 128 3.22 -8.28 5.50
N PRO A 129 3.31 -8.86 6.71
CA PRO A 129 3.62 -10.28 6.86
C PRO A 129 2.56 -11.14 6.18
N ALA A 130 2.96 -12.25 5.55
CA ALA A 130 2.05 -13.18 4.92
C ALA A 130 0.91 -13.58 5.86
N ASP A 131 -0.32 -13.49 5.39
CA ASP A 131 -1.50 -13.92 6.14
C ASP A 131 -1.77 -15.42 5.97
N GLN A 132 -2.74 -15.95 6.72
CA GLN A 132 -3.07 -17.36 6.68
C GLN A 132 -3.61 -17.80 5.31
N GLU A 133 -4.33 -16.92 4.59
CA GLU A 133 -4.79 -17.22 3.23
C GLU A 133 -3.62 -17.45 2.30
N THR A 134 -2.60 -16.58 2.37
CA THR A 134 -1.36 -16.72 1.60
C THR A 134 -0.60 -17.99 1.97
N ALA A 135 -0.47 -18.30 3.27
CA ALA A 135 0.21 -19.51 3.73
C ALA A 135 -0.52 -20.79 3.27
N THR A 136 -1.84 -20.76 3.19
CA THR A 136 -2.65 -21.88 2.68
C THR A 136 -2.55 -22.03 1.16
N LEU A 137 -2.54 -20.91 0.44
CA LEU A 137 -2.47 -20.90 -1.02
C LEU A 137 -1.06 -21.24 -1.55
N ILE A 138 -0.03 -20.74 -0.86
CA ILE A 138 1.37 -20.84 -1.29
C ILE A 138 2.22 -21.21 -0.05
N ASP A 139 2.39 -22.49 0.21
CA ASP A 139 3.09 -22.98 1.42
C ASP A 139 4.48 -22.34 1.61
N TYR A 140 5.31 -22.28 0.56
CA TYR A 140 6.64 -21.68 0.65
C TYR A 140 6.63 -20.15 0.84
N ALA A 141 5.48 -19.47 0.71
CA ALA A 141 5.31 -18.03 0.94
C ALA A 141 4.80 -17.71 2.36
N SER A 142 4.55 -18.71 3.18
CA SER A 142 4.05 -18.55 4.56
C SER A 142 4.92 -17.64 5.44
N THR A 143 6.21 -17.53 5.12
CA THR A 143 7.18 -16.68 5.83
C THR A 143 7.59 -15.44 5.06
N ASN A 144 6.88 -15.09 3.99
CA ASN A 144 7.12 -13.87 3.24
C ASN A 144 6.71 -12.64 4.05
N ILE A 145 7.51 -11.61 3.91
CA ILE A 145 7.22 -10.28 4.44
C ILE A 145 7.36 -9.30 3.28
N TRP A 146 6.27 -8.65 2.93
CA TRP A 146 6.28 -7.52 2.01
C TRP A 146 6.36 -6.22 2.78
N TRP A 147 6.94 -5.18 2.19
CA TRP A 147 6.82 -3.83 2.70
C TRP A 147 6.90 -2.81 1.59
N ILE A 148 6.33 -1.65 1.86
CA ILE A 148 6.38 -0.49 0.98
C ILE A 148 7.01 0.65 1.76
N THR A 149 7.99 1.35 1.14
CA THR A 149 8.45 2.65 1.60
C THR A 149 7.94 3.74 0.66
N LEU A 150 7.65 4.91 1.21
CA LEU A 150 7.13 6.04 0.46
C LEU A 150 7.57 7.35 1.11
N ASP A 151 8.40 8.09 0.42
CA ASP A 151 8.71 9.48 0.75
C ASP A 151 8.31 10.43 -0.40
N ASP A 152 8.72 11.70 -0.35
CA ASP A 152 8.35 12.70 -1.36
C ASP A 152 9.00 12.45 -2.74
N LYS A 153 10.01 11.57 -2.83
CA LYS A 153 10.81 11.33 -4.04
C LYS A 153 10.79 9.88 -4.49
N THR A 154 10.55 8.95 -3.57
CA THR A 154 10.77 7.53 -3.84
C THR A 154 9.61 6.68 -3.31
N PHE A 155 9.16 5.76 -4.12
CA PHE A 155 8.36 4.61 -3.71
C PHE A 155 9.21 3.35 -3.87
N SER A 156 9.19 2.44 -2.89
CA SER A 156 9.76 1.11 -3.08
C SER A 156 8.77 0.01 -2.71
N TYR A 157 8.78 -1.07 -3.49
CA TYR A 157 8.12 -2.32 -3.17
C TYR A 157 9.18 -3.37 -2.89
N ASN A 158 9.00 -4.11 -1.81
CA ASN A 158 10.01 -5.01 -1.29
C ASN A 158 9.38 -6.32 -0.84
N LEU A 159 10.17 -7.39 -0.92
CA LEU A 159 9.82 -8.72 -0.45
C LEU A 159 11.04 -9.41 0.15
N GLN A 160 10.87 -9.98 1.32
CA GLN A 160 11.86 -10.88 1.91
C GLN A 160 11.15 -12.10 2.52
N LYS A 161 11.72 -13.27 2.29
CA LYS A 161 11.36 -14.48 3.04
C LYS A 161 12.11 -14.45 4.37
N ALA A 162 11.45 -14.73 5.48
CA ALA A 162 12.12 -14.83 6.79
C ALA A 162 13.27 -15.85 6.73
N GLY A 163 14.44 -15.43 7.22
CA GLY A 163 15.68 -16.22 7.13
C GLY A 163 16.46 -16.07 5.82
N SER A 164 15.92 -15.43 4.79
CA SER A 164 16.67 -15.08 3.57
C SER A 164 17.60 -13.90 3.84
N LYS A 165 18.80 -13.93 3.24
CA LYS A 165 19.78 -12.84 3.36
C LYS A 165 19.58 -11.74 2.32
N THR A 166 18.87 -12.02 1.22
CA THR A 166 18.76 -11.11 0.08
C THR A 166 17.30 -10.79 -0.17
N PRO A 167 16.85 -9.59 0.18
CA PRO A 167 15.51 -9.13 -0.18
C PRO A 167 15.43 -8.84 -1.69
N PHE A 168 14.27 -9.06 -2.28
CA PHE A 168 13.92 -8.45 -3.55
C PHE A 168 13.41 -7.04 -3.30
N HIS A 169 13.83 -6.07 -4.08
CA HIS A 169 13.20 -4.77 -4.10
C HIS A 169 13.24 -4.10 -5.48
N VAL A 170 12.24 -3.30 -5.75
CA VAL A 170 12.16 -2.39 -6.89
C VAL A 170 11.81 -1.00 -6.34
N TYR A 171 12.43 0.03 -6.87
CA TYR A 171 12.18 1.41 -6.48
C TYR A 171 11.82 2.27 -7.69
N PHE A 172 11.03 3.31 -7.45
CA PHE A 172 10.48 4.22 -8.45
C PHE A 172 10.79 5.67 -8.03
N ASP A 173 11.33 6.45 -8.96
CA ASP A 173 11.58 7.88 -8.78
C ASP A 173 10.27 8.65 -9.02
N LEU A 174 9.63 9.08 -7.94
CA LEU A 174 8.35 9.80 -7.97
C LEU A 174 8.46 11.23 -8.50
N THR A 175 9.68 11.71 -8.74
CA THR A 175 9.91 13.01 -9.38
C THR A 175 9.86 12.94 -10.90
N LYS A 176 9.82 11.72 -11.48
CA LYS A 176 9.84 11.45 -12.92
C LYS A 176 8.63 10.66 -13.36
N GLU A 177 7.53 11.37 -13.56
CA GLU A 177 6.31 10.77 -14.11
C GLU A 177 6.55 10.37 -15.58
N ILE A 178 6.04 9.20 -15.95
CA ILE A 178 6.07 8.68 -17.30
C ILE A 178 4.66 8.63 -17.90
N GLU A 179 4.57 8.44 -19.22
CA GLU A 179 3.30 8.18 -19.90
C GLU A 179 2.62 6.94 -19.29
N THR A 180 1.31 7.04 -19.11
CA THR A 180 0.50 5.95 -18.53
C THR A 180 0.62 4.68 -19.36
N PRO A 181 1.08 3.56 -18.77
CA PRO A 181 1.20 2.29 -19.48
C PRO A 181 -0.18 1.72 -19.83
N PRO A 182 -0.26 0.72 -20.71
CA PRO A 182 -1.48 -0.02 -21.00
C PRO A 182 -2.16 -0.53 -19.71
N ALA A 183 -3.48 -0.72 -19.77
CA ALA A 183 -4.22 -1.26 -18.63
C ALA A 183 -3.77 -2.70 -18.32
N PRO A 184 -3.78 -3.11 -17.06
CA PRO A 184 -3.51 -4.50 -16.70
C PRO A 184 -4.54 -5.43 -17.33
N TRP A 185 -4.15 -6.66 -17.53
CA TRP A 185 -5.02 -7.68 -18.12
C TRP A 185 -6.33 -7.83 -17.34
N GLY A 186 -7.47 -7.86 -18.06
CA GLY A 186 -8.81 -7.93 -17.48
C GLY A 186 -9.35 -6.61 -16.91
N TRP A 187 -8.63 -5.50 -17.02
CA TRP A 187 -9.04 -4.17 -16.50
C TRP A 187 -9.36 -3.16 -17.61
N GLY A 188 -9.31 -3.58 -18.84
CA GLY A 188 -9.76 -2.79 -19.98
C GLY A 188 -11.28 -2.77 -20.10
N THR A 189 -11.83 -1.84 -20.92
CA THR A 189 -13.24 -1.89 -21.35
C THR A 189 -13.51 -3.27 -21.95
N PRO A 190 -14.64 -3.93 -21.62
CA PRO A 190 -15.05 -5.13 -22.34
C PRO A 190 -15.06 -4.84 -23.85
N ARG A 191 -14.41 -5.68 -24.63
CA ARG A 191 -14.52 -5.65 -26.08
C ARG A 191 -15.88 -6.13 -26.52
#